data_9dcaf8c5161270c44891d98a40d63a41
#
_entry.id   9dcaf8c5161270c44891d98a40d63a41
#
_cell.length_a   1.000
_cell.length_b   1.000
_cell.length_c   1.000
_cell.angle_alpha   90.00
_cell.angle_beta   90.00
_cell.angle_gamma   90.00
#
_symmetry.space_group_name_H-M   'P 1'
#
loop_
_entity.id
_entity.type
_entity.pdbx_description
1 polymer ?
#
loop_
_entity_poly.entity_id
_entity_poly.type
_entity_poly.pdbx_seq_one_letter_code
_entity_poly.pdbx_strand_id
1 'polypeptide(L)'
;MMHRKAWDITPKNIYQGMALDALLDPDIDLVILTGAAGSGKTLLAMAAALEQTIEKGMFDKIIVTRNTPDIGESIGFLPGSEEEKMMPWLAAVTDTLEALHKHDHCTEGSLKYICDKANIQFKSINFMRGRSIQNAFVLLDECQNLTASQIKTIITRCGEGTKIVCSGNLAQIDSHYLTPVTSGLTYMVERFKNFEGSANIHLNGVVRSR
;
A
#
# COMPACT_ATOMS: atom_id res chain seq x y z
N MET A 1 -3.34 19.09 18.43
CA MET A 1 -4.02 17.84 18.11
C MET A 1 -2.98 16.74 18.15
N MET A 2 -3.11 15.74 19.00
CA MET A 2 -2.16 14.63 19.08
C MET A 2 -2.54 13.62 18.01
N HIS A 3 -1.77 13.54 16.94
CA HIS A 3 -1.97 12.54 15.90
C HIS A 3 -1.62 11.14 16.42
N ARG A 4 -2.30 10.13 15.91
CA ARG A 4 -2.02 8.73 16.22
C ARG A 4 -0.61 8.36 15.75
N LYS A 5 0.03 7.46 16.46
CA LYS A 5 1.28 6.81 16.06
C LYS A 5 0.96 5.42 15.52
N ALA A 6 1.76 4.92 14.62
CA ALA A 6 1.71 3.55 14.15
C ALA A 6 3.12 2.98 14.06
N TRP A 7 3.35 1.81 14.65
CA TRP A 7 4.63 1.11 14.62
C TRP A 7 5.82 2.04 14.95
N ASP A 8 5.70 2.82 16.05
CA ASP A 8 6.62 3.89 16.49
C ASP A 8 6.87 5.05 15.50
N ILE A 9 6.20 5.03 14.35
CA ILE A 9 6.27 6.14 13.39
C ILE A 9 5.39 7.29 13.89
N THR A 10 6.02 8.44 14.07
CA THR A 10 5.35 9.69 14.41
C THR A 10 5.24 10.55 13.15
N PRO A 11 4.07 11.10 12.84
CA PRO A 11 3.91 11.99 11.69
C PRO A 11 4.78 13.23 11.85
N LYS A 12 5.46 13.62 10.76
CA LYS A 12 6.35 14.79 10.73
C LYS A 12 5.65 16.09 10.33
N ASN A 13 4.42 15.98 9.82
CA ASN A 13 3.57 17.12 9.47
C ASN A 13 2.10 16.75 9.61
N ILE A 14 1.22 17.75 9.46
CA ILE A 14 -0.22 17.58 9.63
C ILE A 14 -0.82 16.60 8.60
N TYR A 15 -0.32 16.60 7.35
CA TYR A 15 -0.83 15.72 6.30
C TYR A 15 -0.52 14.25 6.58
N GLN A 16 0.69 13.97 7.08
CA GLN A 16 1.05 12.63 7.56
C GLN A 16 0.20 12.21 8.78
N GLY A 17 -0.12 13.16 9.66
CA GLY A 17 -1.02 12.93 10.78
C GLY A 17 -2.42 12.54 10.32
N MET A 18 -2.99 13.29 9.38
CA MET A 18 -4.30 12.97 8.80
C MET A 18 -4.29 11.62 8.07
N ALA A 19 -3.19 11.30 7.38
CA ALA A 19 -3.04 10.01 6.71
C ALA A 19 -3.04 8.85 7.72
N LEU A 20 -2.28 8.96 8.82
CA LEU A 20 -2.27 7.95 9.87
C LEU A 20 -3.64 7.82 10.56
N ASP A 21 -4.31 8.94 10.82
CA ASP A 21 -5.65 8.92 11.41
C ASP A 21 -6.63 8.14 10.52
N ALA A 22 -6.63 8.38 9.21
CA ALA A 22 -7.47 7.64 8.24
C ALA A 22 -7.06 6.17 8.09
N LEU A 23 -5.74 5.89 8.03
CA LEU A 23 -5.22 4.53 7.92
C LEU A 23 -5.58 3.66 9.13
N LEU A 24 -5.62 4.24 10.33
CA LEU A 24 -5.91 3.56 11.58
C LEU A 24 -7.40 3.59 11.99
N ASP A 25 -8.22 4.31 11.24
CA ASP A 25 -9.66 4.40 11.49
C ASP A 25 -10.36 3.10 11.02
N PRO A 26 -11.04 2.36 11.92
CA PRO A 26 -11.73 1.13 11.55
C PRO A 26 -12.95 1.36 10.63
N ASP A 27 -13.50 2.57 10.61
CA ASP A 27 -14.67 2.91 9.81
C ASP A 27 -14.29 3.33 8.36
N ILE A 28 -12.99 3.45 8.08
CA ILE A 28 -12.49 3.77 6.74
C ILE A 28 -11.95 2.50 6.05
N ASP A 29 -12.66 2.05 5.03
CA ASP A 29 -12.28 0.85 4.27
C ASP A 29 -11.31 1.15 3.13
N LEU A 30 -11.35 2.37 2.60
CA LEU A 30 -10.51 2.81 1.48
C LEU A 30 -9.75 4.08 1.82
N VAL A 31 -8.42 4.02 1.76
CA VAL A 31 -7.56 5.19 1.91
C VAL A 31 -6.77 5.43 0.62
N ILE A 32 -6.85 6.63 0.08
CA ILE A 32 -6.11 7.05 -1.10
C ILE A 32 -5.05 8.07 -0.67
N LEU A 33 -3.78 7.71 -0.85
CA LEU A 33 -2.63 8.54 -0.52
C LEU A 33 -1.97 9.03 -1.79
N THR A 34 -2.04 10.32 -2.03
CA THR A 34 -1.37 10.96 -3.17
C THR A 34 -0.22 11.85 -2.69
N GLY A 35 0.73 12.14 -3.56
CA GLY A 35 1.84 13.04 -3.23
C GLY A 35 3.14 12.65 -3.90
N ALA A 36 4.12 13.53 -3.84
CA ALA A 36 5.44 13.35 -4.45
C ALA A 36 6.19 12.14 -3.89
N ALA A 37 7.20 11.65 -4.62
CA ALA A 37 8.13 10.66 -4.10
C ALA A 37 8.82 11.19 -2.82
N GLY A 38 8.95 10.32 -1.81
CA GLY A 38 9.55 10.71 -0.53
C GLY A 38 8.62 11.46 0.43
N SER A 39 7.33 11.61 0.12
CA SER A 39 6.34 12.17 1.06
C SER A 39 5.92 11.22 2.19
N GLY A 40 6.32 9.94 2.13
CA GLY A 40 6.08 8.95 3.17
C GLY A 40 4.87 8.06 2.96
N LYS A 41 4.24 8.06 1.78
CA LYS A 41 3.03 7.25 1.49
C LYS A 41 3.16 5.79 1.89
N THR A 42 4.15 5.11 1.32
CA THR A 42 4.40 3.68 1.54
C THR A 42 4.81 3.39 2.98
N LEU A 43 5.64 4.26 3.58
CA LEU A 43 6.07 4.14 4.99
C LEU A 43 4.87 4.20 5.94
N LEU A 44 4.00 5.19 5.79
CA LEU A 44 2.82 5.36 6.65
C LEU A 44 1.82 4.21 6.47
N ALA A 45 1.60 3.78 5.22
CA ALA A 45 0.72 2.66 4.92
C ALA A 45 1.22 1.35 5.56
N MET A 46 2.52 1.04 5.42
CA MET A 46 3.11 -0.16 6.00
C MET A 46 3.17 -0.10 7.53
N ALA A 47 3.50 1.05 8.11
CA ALA A 47 3.46 1.23 9.58
C ALA A 47 2.06 0.97 10.13
N ALA A 48 1.03 1.53 9.51
CA ALA A 48 -0.36 1.31 9.90
C ALA A 48 -0.80 -0.16 9.67
N ALA A 49 -0.33 -0.80 8.60
CA ALA A 49 -0.61 -2.20 8.32
C ALA A 49 -0.02 -3.12 9.40
N LEU A 50 1.26 -2.92 9.77
CA LEU A 50 1.94 -3.70 10.80
C LEU A 50 1.29 -3.51 12.17
N GLU A 51 0.99 -2.26 12.55
CA GLU A 51 0.30 -1.93 13.80
C GLU A 51 -1.03 -2.66 13.91
N GLN A 52 -1.85 -2.62 12.86
CA GLN A 52 -3.18 -3.22 12.88
C GLN A 52 -3.16 -4.74 12.75
N THR A 53 -2.16 -5.30 12.06
CA THR A 53 -2.05 -6.76 11.88
C THR A 53 -1.36 -7.43 13.06
N ILE A 54 -0.20 -6.92 13.50
CA ILE A 54 0.62 -7.57 14.53
C ILE A 54 0.15 -7.20 15.93
N GLU A 55 -0.04 -5.90 16.21
CA GLU A 55 -0.33 -5.42 17.56
C GLU A 55 -1.82 -5.51 17.90
N LYS A 56 -2.70 -5.19 16.93
CA LYS A 56 -4.14 -5.16 17.17
C LYS A 56 -4.88 -6.41 16.70
N GLY A 57 -4.27 -7.24 15.87
CA GLY A 57 -4.91 -8.46 15.34
C GLY A 57 -6.16 -8.18 14.51
N MET A 58 -6.26 -7.00 13.88
CA MET A 58 -7.43 -6.61 13.07
C MET A 58 -7.44 -7.28 11.70
N PHE A 59 -6.27 -7.60 11.16
CA PHE A 59 -6.12 -8.25 9.86
C PHE A 59 -5.30 -9.53 10.00
N ASP A 60 -5.63 -10.54 9.19
CA ASP A 60 -4.94 -11.83 9.16
C ASP A 60 -3.67 -11.79 8.30
N LYS A 61 -3.59 -10.83 7.39
CA LYS A 61 -2.51 -10.71 6.40
C LYS A 61 -2.42 -9.30 5.82
N ILE A 62 -1.23 -9.01 5.28
CA ILE A 62 -0.97 -7.82 4.49
C ILE A 62 -0.68 -8.28 3.06
N ILE A 63 -1.41 -7.76 2.08
CA ILE A 63 -1.16 -8.02 0.66
C ILE A 63 -0.58 -6.75 0.06
N VAL A 64 0.61 -6.85 -0.53
CA VAL A 64 1.25 -5.76 -1.24
C VAL A 64 1.27 -6.08 -2.72
N THR A 65 0.77 -5.16 -3.52
CA THR A 65 0.80 -5.29 -4.98
C THR A 65 1.21 -3.99 -5.63
N ARG A 66 1.91 -4.11 -6.74
CA ARG A 66 2.36 -3.01 -7.59
C ARG A 66 2.22 -3.42 -9.05
N ASN A 67 1.78 -2.52 -9.90
CA ASN A 67 1.84 -2.73 -11.33
C ASN A 67 3.18 -2.23 -11.87
N THR A 68 3.87 -3.10 -12.57
CA THR A 68 5.07 -2.75 -13.34
C THR A 68 4.75 -2.97 -14.81
N PRO A 69 4.89 -1.95 -15.67
CA PRO A 69 4.37 -1.96 -17.03
C PRO A 69 4.83 -3.12 -17.90
N ASP A 70 6.02 -3.67 -17.66
CA ASP A 70 6.68 -4.61 -18.58
C ASP A 70 6.72 -6.07 -18.11
N ILE A 71 5.99 -6.44 -17.05
CA ILE A 71 6.21 -7.73 -16.39
C ILE A 71 5.09 -8.75 -16.63
N GLY A 72 3.99 -8.33 -17.21
CA GLY A 72 2.83 -9.23 -17.46
C GLY A 72 3.17 -10.49 -18.24
N GLU A 73 4.15 -10.42 -19.15
CA GLU A 73 4.59 -11.56 -19.98
C GLU A 73 5.90 -12.19 -19.47
N SER A 74 6.76 -11.46 -18.78
CA SER A 74 8.11 -11.93 -18.41
C SER A 74 8.20 -12.62 -17.04
N ILE A 75 7.30 -12.33 -16.08
CA ILE A 75 7.32 -12.97 -14.76
C ILE A 75 7.20 -14.50 -14.87
N GLY A 76 6.43 -15.00 -15.84
CA GLY A 76 6.25 -16.44 -16.06
C GLY A 76 7.55 -17.19 -16.40
N PHE A 77 8.54 -16.50 -16.99
CA PHE A 77 9.82 -17.09 -17.42
C PHE A 77 10.95 -16.97 -16.40
N LEU A 78 10.77 -16.20 -15.32
CA LEU A 78 11.78 -16.11 -14.27
C LEU A 78 11.72 -17.36 -13.36
N PRO A 79 12.86 -17.98 -13.03
CA PRO A 79 12.91 -19.05 -12.05
C PRO A 79 12.59 -18.52 -10.63
N GLY A 80 11.98 -19.35 -9.80
CA GLY A 80 11.66 -19.02 -8.42
C GLY A 80 10.17 -18.88 -8.12
N SER A 81 9.85 -18.62 -6.85
CA SER A 81 8.47 -18.36 -6.40
C SER A 81 7.93 -17.03 -6.94
N GLU A 82 6.62 -16.84 -6.89
CA GLU A 82 5.99 -15.56 -7.26
C GLU A 82 6.57 -14.40 -6.44
N GLU A 83 6.79 -14.62 -5.15
CA GLU A 83 7.35 -13.62 -4.24
C GLU A 83 8.78 -13.24 -4.62
N GLU A 84 9.64 -14.22 -4.92
CA GLU A 84 11.00 -13.97 -5.38
C GLU A 84 11.04 -13.19 -6.70
N LYS A 85 10.11 -13.48 -7.60
CA LYS A 85 9.98 -12.76 -8.87
C LYS A 85 9.53 -11.31 -8.69
N MET A 86 8.72 -11.05 -7.68
CA MET A 86 8.18 -9.72 -7.37
C MET A 86 9.17 -8.84 -6.58
N MET A 87 10.12 -9.41 -5.84
CA MET A 87 11.02 -8.68 -4.95
C MET A 87 11.78 -7.52 -5.62
N PRO A 88 12.31 -7.63 -6.85
CA PRO A 88 13.02 -6.51 -7.48
C PRO A 88 12.13 -5.26 -7.67
N TRP A 89 10.85 -5.46 -7.90
CA TRP A 89 9.90 -4.36 -8.13
C TRP A 89 9.28 -3.80 -6.85
N LEU A 90 9.42 -4.57 -5.76
CA LEU A 90 8.92 -4.18 -4.45
C LEU A 90 10.04 -3.64 -3.53
N ALA A 91 11.22 -3.37 -4.08
CA ALA A 91 12.37 -2.89 -3.33
C ALA A 91 12.03 -1.69 -2.41
N ALA A 92 11.22 -0.73 -2.88
CA ALA A 92 10.79 0.40 -2.07
C ALA A 92 9.96 -0.01 -0.84
N VAL A 93 9.17 -1.08 -0.95
CA VAL A 93 8.41 -1.63 0.18
C VAL A 93 9.34 -2.41 1.10
N THR A 94 10.27 -3.15 0.55
CA THR A 94 11.30 -3.89 1.32
C THR A 94 12.18 -2.92 2.11
N ASP A 95 12.68 -1.85 1.48
CA ASP A 95 13.44 -0.79 2.16
C ASP A 95 12.62 -0.15 3.29
N THR A 96 11.32 0.01 3.06
CA THR A 96 10.39 0.54 4.07
C THR A 96 10.26 -0.41 5.25
N LEU A 97 10.13 -1.72 5.00
CA LEU A 97 10.07 -2.74 6.05
C LEU A 97 11.38 -2.81 6.85
N GLU A 98 12.51 -2.69 6.19
CA GLU A 98 13.82 -2.61 6.87
C GLU A 98 13.93 -1.38 7.76
N ALA A 99 13.45 -0.23 7.29
CA ALA A 99 13.41 0.99 8.08
C ALA A 99 12.50 0.84 9.31
N LEU A 100 11.32 0.22 9.15
CA LEU A 100 10.39 -0.06 10.24
C LEU A 100 10.92 -1.09 11.22
N HIS A 101 11.66 -2.08 10.75
CA HIS A 101 12.30 -3.09 11.59
C HIS A 101 13.34 -2.50 12.54
N LYS A 102 14.10 -1.49 12.10
CA LYS A 102 15.09 -0.80 12.96
C LYS A 102 14.47 -0.07 14.15
N HIS A 103 13.19 0.22 14.10
CA HIS A 103 12.41 0.83 15.18
C HIS A 103 11.75 -0.21 16.11
N ASP A 104 11.77 -1.49 15.73
CA ASP A 104 11.28 -2.56 16.59
C ASP A 104 12.37 -2.91 17.63
N HIS A 105 12.06 -2.76 18.90
CA HIS A 105 12.96 -3.07 20.01
C HIS A 105 13.17 -4.58 20.24
N CYS A 106 12.56 -5.42 19.43
CA CYS A 106 12.80 -6.86 19.42
C CYS A 106 14.16 -7.19 18.82
N THR A 107 15.11 -7.50 19.64
CA THR A 107 16.51 -7.82 19.31
C THR A 107 16.71 -9.12 18.53
N GLU A 108 15.68 -9.87 18.18
CA GLU A 108 15.76 -11.16 17.49
C GLU A 108 15.12 -11.16 16.08
N GLY A 109 14.61 -10.02 15.62
CA GLY A 109 13.82 -10.00 14.39
C GLY A 109 14.63 -9.77 13.12
N SER A 110 14.76 -10.77 12.30
CA SER A 110 15.10 -10.57 10.88
C SER A 110 13.86 -9.99 10.15
N LEU A 111 14.08 -9.29 9.03
CA LEU A 111 13.00 -8.85 8.13
C LEU A 111 12.02 -10.00 7.81
N LYS A 112 12.54 -11.20 7.66
CA LYS A 112 11.76 -12.41 7.47
C LYS A 112 10.77 -12.68 8.60
N TYR A 113 11.19 -12.47 9.86
CA TYR A 113 10.30 -12.64 11.03
C TYR A 113 9.09 -11.71 10.98
N ILE A 114 9.30 -10.43 10.63
CA ILE A 114 8.18 -9.47 10.48
C ILE A 114 7.26 -9.90 9.35
N CYS A 115 7.83 -10.27 8.19
CA CYS A 115 7.05 -10.73 7.04
C CYS A 115 6.22 -11.96 7.38
N ASP A 116 6.80 -12.92 8.09
CA ASP A 116 6.11 -14.16 8.50
C ASP A 116 5.03 -13.86 9.55
N LYS A 117 5.35 -13.05 10.57
CA LYS A 117 4.43 -12.70 11.65
C LYS A 117 3.23 -11.89 11.15
N ALA A 118 3.44 -10.94 10.26
CA ALA A 118 2.38 -10.15 9.64
C ALA A 118 1.72 -10.85 8.45
N ASN A 119 2.18 -12.03 8.06
CA ASN A 119 1.74 -12.76 6.87
C ASN A 119 1.73 -11.84 5.63
N ILE A 120 2.87 -11.19 5.37
CA ILE A 120 3.00 -10.28 4.25
C ILE A 120 3.14 -11.09 2.96
N GLN A 121 2.24 -10.86 2.03
CA GLN A 121 2.17 -11.53 0.74
C GLN A 121 2.39 -10.50 -0.38
N PHE A 122 3.40 -10.72 -1.20
CA PHE A 122 3.65 -9.94 -2.40
C PHE A 122 2.96 -10.61 -3.58
N LYS A 123 2.00 -9.93 -4.21
CA LYS A 123 1.22 -10.51 -5.32
C LYS A 123 1.16 -9.55 -6.49
N SER A 124 1.31 -10.09 -7.69
CA SER A 124 1.00 -9.33 -8.89
C SER A 124 -0.53 -9.20 -9.07
N ILE A 125 -0.95 -8.14 -9.76
CA ILE A 125 -2.38 -7.88 -10.00
C ILE A 125 -3.05 -9.03 -10.73
N ASN A 126 -2.34 -9.69 -11.64
CA ASN A 126 -2.87 -10.80 -12.40
C ASN A 126 -3.21 -12.02 -11.52
N PHE A 127 -2.44 -12.26 -10.46
CA PHE A 127 -2.69 -13.36 -9.53
C PHE A 127 -3.78 -13.06 -8.48
N MET A 128 -4.24 -11.83 -8.40
CA MET A 128 -5.38 -11.47 -7.55
C MET A 128 -6.73 -11.80 -8.21
N ARG A 129 -6.74 -12.14 -9.50
CA ARG A 129 -7.97 -12.52 -10.22
C ARG A 129 -8.50 -13.87 -9.69
N GLY A 130 -9.83 -13.95 -9.53
CA GLY A 130 -10.51 -15.20 -9.19
C GLY A 130 -10.53 -15.59 -7.72
N ARG A 131 -9.87 -14.85 -6.82
CA ARG A 131 -9.86 -15.14 -5.38
C ARG A 131 -10.53 -14.01 -4.59
N SER A 132 -11.32 -14.35 -3.59
CA SER A 132 -11.83 -13.38 -2.62
C SER A 132 -10.74 -13.03 -1.62
N ILE A 133 -10.68 -11.75 -1.25
CA ILE A 133 -9.77 -11.22 -0.24
C ILE A 133 -10.62 -10.82 0.96
N GLN A 134 -10.34 -11.39 2.12
CA GLN A 134 -11.06 -11.10 3.36
C GLN A 134 -10.05 -10.90 4.49
N ASN A 135 -10.44 -10.12 5.50
CA ASN A 135 -9.67 -9.84 6.70
C ASN A 135 -8.22 -9.44 6.41
N ALA A 136 -8.02 -8.60 5.40
CA ALA A 136 -6.70 -8.26 4.91
C ALA A 136 -6.50 -6.75 4.80
N PHE A 137 -5.27 -6.31 5.05
CA PHE A 137 -4.80 -4.98 4.67
C PHE A 137 -4.16 -5.08 3.29
N VAL A 138 -4.71 -4.39 2.29
CA VAL A 138 -4.24 -4.44 0.90
C VAL A 138 -3.60 -3.12 0.53
N LEU A 139 -2.31 -3.13 0.23
CA LEU A 139 -1.58 -1.97 -0.29
C LEU A 139 -1.40 -2.10 -1.81
N LEU A 140 -2.05 -1.20 -2.54
CA LEU A 140 -1.84 -0.99 -3.96
C LEU A 140 -0.85 0.15 -4.14
N ASP A 141 0.40 -0.17 -4.41
CA ASP A 141 1.46 0.83 -4.60
C ASP A 141 1.56 1.24 -6.08
N GLU A 142 1.97 2.48 -6.32
CA GLU A 142 2.09 3.08 -7.66
C GLU A 142 0.79 3.00 -8.49
N CYS A 143 -0.35 3.28 -7.85
CA CYS A 143 -1.69 3.18 -8.46
C CYS A 143 -1.88 4.04 -9.70
N GLN A 144 -1.05 5.07 -9.93
CA GLN A 144 -1.10 5.88 -11.15
C GLN A 144 -0.79 5.05 -12.40
N ASN A 145 -0.07 3.93 -12.25
CA ASN A 145 0.27 3.03 -13.35
C ASN A 145 -0.77 1.93 -13.60
N LEU A 146 -1.85 1.90 -12.83
CA LEU A 146 -2.97 0.98 -13.00
C LEU A 146 -4.03 1.57 -13.93
N THR A 147 -4.68 0.71 -14.71
CA THR A 147 -5.92 1.08 -15.42
C THR A 147 -7.12 1.05 -14.46
N ALA A 148 -8.18 1.77 -14.80
CA ALA A 148 -9.44 1.69 -14.07
C ALA A 148 -10.01 0.26 -14.00
N SER A 149 -9.83 -0.53 -15.06
CA SER A 149 -10.26 -1.93 -15.12
C SER A 149 -9.48 -2.82 -14.14
N GLN A 150 -8.16 -2.63 -14.04
CA GLN A 150 -7.33 -3.37 -13.09
C GLN A 150 -7.73 -3.05 -11.65
N ILE A 151 -7.89 -1.77 -11.31
CA ILE A 151 -8.34 -1.35 -9.98
C ILE A 151 -9.73 -1.91 -9.66
N LYS A 152 -10.68 -1.80 -10.58
CA LYS A 152 -12.02 -2.35 -10.42
C LYS A 152 -11.96 -3.85 -10.13
N THR A 153 -11.10 -4.59 -10.82
CA THR A 153 -10.92 -6.03 -10.60
C THR A 153 -10.46 -6.32 -9.18
N ILE A 154 -9.54 -5.54 -8.63
CA ILE A 154 -9.04 -5.73 -7.26
C ILE A 154 -10.14 -5.42 -6.24
N ILE A 155 -10.78 -4.24 -6.36
CA ILE A 155 -11.82 -3.80 -5.41
C ILE A 155 -12.96 -4.80 -5.35
N THR A 156 -13.40 -5.33 -6.47
CA THR A 156 -14.50 -6.32 -6.52
C THR A 156 -14.13 -7.67 -5.89
N ARG A 157 -12.86 -7.90 -5.56
CA ARG A 157 -12.40 -9.10 -4.82
C ARG A 157 -12.28 -8.89 -3.33
N CYS A 158 -12.25 -7.63 -2.89
CA CYS A 158 -12.18 -7.31 -1.48
C CYS A 158 -13.55 -7.50 -0.83
N GLY A 159 -13.59 -8.38 0.14
CA GLY A 159 -14.77 -8.70 0.94
C GLY A 159 -14.64 -8.16 2.35
N GLU A 160 -15.42 -8.73 3.24
CA GLU A 160 -15.54 -8.33 4.64
C GLU A 160 -14.18 -8.27 5.35
N GLY A 161 -14.01 -7.27 6.21
CA GLY A 161 -12.81 -7.08 7.01
C GLY A 161 -11.58 -6.63 6.22
N THR A 162 -11.74 -6.18 4.97
CA THR A 162 -10.62 -5.75 4.13
C THR A 162 -10.53 -4.24 4.07
N LYS A 163 -9.33 -3.72 4.34
CA LYS A 163 -8.97 -2.31 4.11
C LYS A 163 -8.06 -2.21 2.88
N ILE A 164 -8.40 -1.29 1.97
CA ILE A 164 -7.60 -1.03 0.75
C ILE A 164 -6.91 0.32 0.90
N VAL A 165 -5.62 0.34 0.65
CA VAL A 165 -4.82 1.56 0.58
C VAL A 165 -4.22 1.69 -0.80
N CYS A 166 -4.57 2.76 -1.50
CA CYS A 166 -4.02 3.11 -2.81
C CYS A 166 -2.99 4.21 -2.64
N SER A 167 -1.75 4.00 -3.02
CA SER A 167 -0.72 5.03 -3.02
C SER A 167 -0.25 5.36 -4.43
N GLY A 168 0.02 6.63 -4.70
CA GLY A 168 0.51 7.02 -6.02
C GLY A 168 0.79 8.51 -6.19
N ASN A 169 1.34 8.82 -7.38
CA ASN A 169 1.66 10.17 -7.80
C ASN A 169 1.33 10.34 -9.28
N LEU A 170 0.34 11.16 -9.61
CA LEU A 170 -0.07 11.41 -11.00
C LEU A 170 1.01 12.08 -11.87
N ALA A 171 2.03 12.68 -11.25
CA ALA A 171 3.19 13.22 -11.96
C ALA A 171 4.22 12.15 -12.39
N GLN A 172 4.07 10.91 -11.94
CA GLN A 172 4.99 9.80 -12.18
C GLN A 172 4.28 8.62 -12.86
N ILE A 173 3.58 8.90 -13.96
CA ILE A 173 2.98 7.86 -14.78
C ILE A 173 4.04 7.32 -15.74
N ASP A 174 4.46 6.08 -15.54
CA ASP A 174 5.47 5.39 -16.35
C ASP A 174 4.84 4.64 -17.54
N SER A 175 3.54 4.41 -17.48
CA SER A 175 2.80 3.68 -18.53
C SER A 175 2.56 4.55 -19.75
N HIS A 176 2.99 4.10 -20.91
CA HIS A 176 2.76 4.79 -22.19
C HIS A 176 1.28 4.90 -22.61
N TYR A 177 0.40 4.12 -21.98
CA TYR A 177 -1.03 4.06 -22.32
C TYR A 177 -1.89 4.90 -21.36
N LEU A 178 -1.33 5.44 -20.29
CA LEU A 178 -2.08 6.16 -19.28
C LEU A 178 -1.72 7.65 -19.27
N THR A 179 -2.72 8.43 -18.96
CA THR A 179 -2.61 9.88 -18.70
C THR A 179 -3.12 10.16 -17.28
N PRO A 180 -2.88 11.35 -16.73
CA PRO A 180 -3.48 11.72 -15.45
C PRO A 180 -5.01 11.56 -15.42
N VAL A 181 -5.69 11.73 -16.57
CA VAL A 181 -7.14 11.58 -16.68
C VAL A 181 -7.58 10.11 -16.72
N THR A 182 -6.82 9.24 -17.41
CA THR A 182 -7.17 7.82 -17.60
C THR A 182 -6.55 6.89 -16.57
N SER A 183 -5.71 7.43 -15.68
CA SER A 183 -5.08 6.67 -14.59
C SER A 183 -6.12 6.07 -13.64
N GLY A 184 -5.84 4.85 -13.20
CA GLY A 184 -6.63 4.20 -12.16
C GLY A 184 -6.67 4.96 -10.84
N LEU A 185 -5.62 5.71 -10.52
CA LEU A 185 -5.61 6.57 -9.33
C LEU A 185 -6.66 7.67 -9.42
N THR A 186 -6.77 8.35 -10.56
CA THR A 186 -7.81 9.35 -10.81
C THR A 186 -9.19 8.73 -10.78
N TYR A 187 -9.36 7.55 -11.39
CA TYR A 187 -10.61 6.80 -11.31
C TYR A 187 -11.04 6.53 -9.87
N MET A 188 -10.11 6.14 -9.00
CA MET A 188 -10.39 5.88 -7.58
C MET A 188 -10.86 7.14 -6.86
N VAL A 189 -10.12 8.23 -6.99
CA VAL A 189 -10.45 9.51 -6.37
C VAL A 189 -11.86 9.97 -6.79
N GLU A 190 -12.15 9.95 -8.09
CA GLU A 190 -13.46 10.41 -8.59
C GLU A 190 -14.61 9.47 -8.22
N ARG A 191 -14.38 8.16 -8.25
CA ARG A 191 -15.43 7.17 -7.99
C ARG A 191 -15.85 7.13 -6.53
N PHE A 192 -14.89 7.30 -5.61
CA PHE A 192 -15.13 7.13 -4.18
C PHE A 192 -15.19 8.43 -3.38
N LYS A 193 -15.17 9.59 -4.04
CA LYS A 193 -15.20 10.90 -3.37
C LYS A 193 -16.39 11.13 -2.43
N ASN A 194 -17.51 10.46 -2.67
CA ASN A 194 -18.72 10.56 -1.87
C ASN A 194 -19.02 9.29 -1.05
N PHE A 195 -18.06 8.36 -0.98
CA PHE A 195 -18.20 7.15 -0.17
C PHE A 195 -17.72 7.44 1.25
N GLU A 196 -18.62 7.30 2.25
CA GLU A 196 -18.30 7.64 3.66
C GLU A 196 -17.15 6.80 4.22
N GLY A 197 -17.01 5.54 3.79
CA GLY A 197 -15.89 4.65 4.16
C GLY A 197 -14.59 4.94 3.40
N SER A 198 -14.42 6.11 2.76
CA SER A 198 -13.19 6.46 2.06
C SER A 198 -12.56 7.76 2.55
N ALA A 199 -11.24 7.81 2.50
CA ALA A 199 -10.46 9.01 2.75
C ALA A 199 -9.43 9.23 1.63
N ASN A 200 -9.32 10.47 1.15
CA ASN A 200 -8.33 10.87 0.17
C ASN A 200 -7.43 11.95 0.77
N ILE A 201 -6.15 11.66 0.94
CA ILE A 201 -5.18 12.57 1.55
C ILE A 201 -4.03 12.83 0.60
N HIS A 202 -3.78 14.10 0.32
CA HIS A 202 -2.61 14.53 -0.43
C HIS A 202 -1.47 14.89 0.53
N LEU A 203 -0.37 14.14 0.46
CA LEU A 203 0.81 14.37 1.28
C LEU A 203 1.70 15.45 0.65
N ASN A 204 1.60 16.65 1.19
CA ASN A 204 2.42 17.77 0.77
C ASN A 204 3.81 17.71 1.44
N GLY A 205 4.83 17.98 0.62
CA GLY A 205 6.22 18.06 1.06
C GLY A 205 6.97 16.74 1.00
N VAL A 206 8.27 16.85 0.80
CA VAL A 206 9.22 15.73 0.83
C VAL A 206 9.85 15.71 2.22
N VAL A 207 9.77 14.59 2.91
CA VAL A 207 10.22 14.42 4.29
C VAL A 207 11.44 13.49 4.37
N ARG A 208 12.20 13.38 3.27
CA ARG A 208 13.49 12.67 3.30
C ARG A 208 14.48 13.43 4.17
N SER A 209 15.29 12.68 4.96
CA SER A 209 16.51 13.24 5.55
C SER A 209 17.46 13.72 4.45
N ARG A 210 18.13 14.81 4.70
CA ARG A 210 19.23 15.30 3.83
C ARG A 210 20.37 14.30 3.82
#